data_322c08dfa143fa6ca2cf307994abf4fe
#
_entry.id   322c08dfa143fa6ca2cf307994abf4fe
#
_cell.length_a   1.000
_cell.length_b   1.000
_cell.length_c   1.000
_cell.angle_alpha   90.00
_cell.angle_beta   90.00
_cell.angle_gamma   90.00
#
_symmetry.space_group_name_H-M   'P 1'
#
loop_
_entity.id
_entity.type
_entity.pdbx_description
1 polymer ?
#
loop_
_entity_poly.entity_id
_entity_poly.type
_entity_poly.pdbx_seq_one_letter_code
_entity_poly.pdbx_strand_id
1 'polypeptide(L)'
;RERDLVGAPPEDPQVMAFAERHGLYHCMALTAELPHSGLLFFVSVYRPQTRTEFTDAETVLFGEFVLHLLQHWHHRLQRLQHESPRRPWDSFALAQPTGELLFAGLRISQALRAACPDWTGTRLPPAVVQALPGAPCHLVLGKACRLRLEPCGPLVALSIASRQHK
;
A
#
# COMPACT_ATOMS: atom_id res chain seq x y z
N ARG A 1 14.80 -9.05 -14.81
CA ARG A 1 15.16 -10.45 -14.46
C ARG A 1 14.01 -10.98 -13.64
N GLU A 2 13.14 -11.73 -14.29
CA GLU A 2 12.13 -12.57 -13.65
C GLU A 2 12.85 -13.57 -12.75
N ARG A 3 12.59 -13.51 -11.47
CA ARG A 3 12.89 -14.61 -10.57
C ARG A 3 11.60 -15.43 -10.49
N ASP A 4 11.59 -16.58 -11.13
CA ASP A 4 10.61 -17.61 -10.89
C ASP A 4 10.72 -18.04 -9.42
N LEU A 5 9.85 -17.48 -8.59
CA LEU A 5 9.64 -17.97 -7.24
C LEU A 5 8.71 -19.19 -7.32
N VAL A 6 9.15 -20.25 -7.96
CA VAL A 6 8.56 -21.56 -7.78
C VAL A 6 9.03 -22.07 -6.42
N GLY A 7 8.37 -21.62 -5.37
CA GLY A 7 8.57 -22.18 -4.04
C GLY A 7 7.99 -23.59 -3.99
N ALA A 8 8.68 -24.52 -3.32
CA ALA A 8 8.07 -25.79 -2.94
C ALA A 8 6.75 -25.52 -2.20
N PRO A 9 5.69 -26.32 -2.41
CA PRO A 9 4.46 -26.15 -1.69
C PRO A 9 4.73 -26.12 -0.19
N PRO A 10 4.04 -25.26 0.57
CA PRO A 10 4.27 -25.16 2.01
C PRO A 10 3.97 -26.51 2.66
N GLU A 11 4.89 -27.02 3.47
CA GLU A 11 4.74 -28.29 4.18
C GLU A 11 3.76 -28.22 5.37
N ASP A 12 3.31 -27.03 5.74
CA ASP A 12 2.39 -26.83 6.86
C ASP A 12 0.97 -27.29 6.49
N PRO A 13 0.41 -28.32 7.18
CA PRO A 13 -0.93 -28.82 6.92
C PRO A 13 -2.03 -27.76 7.05
N GLN A 14 -1.86 -26.75 7.90
CA GLN A 14 -2.84 -25.67 8.06
C GLN A 14 -2.87 -24.75 6.84
N VAL A 15 -1.71 -24.45 6.27
CA VAL A 15 -1.57 -23.65 5.05
C VAL A 15 -2.15 -24.41 3.86
N MET A 16 -1.91 -25.73 3.77
CA MET A 16 -2.48 -26.57 2.73
C MET A 16 -4.00 -26.64 2.82
N ALA A 17 -4.57 -26.87 4.00
CA ALA A 17 -6.01 -26.89 4.21
C ALA A 17 -6.66 -25.51 3.91
N PHE A 18 -5.99 -24.42 4.22
CA PHE A 18 -6.43 -23.07 3.87
C PHE A 18 -6.41 -22.86 2.34
N ALA A 19 -5.32 -23.23 1.68
CA ALA A 19 -5.17 -23.11 0.23
C ALA A 19 -6.22 -23.92 -0.51
N GLU A 20 -6.48 -25.16 -0.09
CA GLU A 20 -7.52 -26.02 -0.66
C GLU A 20 -8.92 -25.43 -0.50
N ARG A 21 -9.26 -24.97 0.74
CA ARG A 21 -10.56 -24.35 1.04
C ARG A 21 -10.84 -23.14 0.17
N HIS A 22 -9.82 -22.35 -0.13
CA HIS A 22 -9.93 -21.09 -0.88
C HIS A 22 -9.54 -21.21 -2.36
N GLY A 23 -9.23 -22.42 -2.84
CA GLY A 23 -8.85 -22.65 -4.24
C GLY A 23 -7.51 -22.01 -4.63
N LEU A 24 -6.57 -21.91 -3.69
CA LEU A 24 -5.27 -21.26 -3.89
C LEU A 24 -4.19 -22.26 -4.32
N TYR A 25 -4.44 -23.03 -5.38
CA TYR A 25 -3.54 -24.09 -5.79
C TYR A 25 -2.56 -23.64 -6.88
N HIS A 26 -3.07 -23.21 -8.04
CA HIS A 26 -2.24 -22.62 -9.08
C HIS A 26 -2.18 -21.13 -8.86
N CYS A 27 -0.99 -20.56 -8.78
CA CYS A 27 -0.77 -19.13 -8.53
C CYS A 27 -0.02 -18.50 -9.70
N MET A 28 -0.50 -17.34 -10.11
CA MET A 28 0.23 -16.43 -10.98
C MET A 28 0.32 -15.08 -10.26
N ALA A 29 1.53 -14.57 -10.09
CA ALA A 29 1.78 -13.37 -9.34
C ALA A 29 2.78 -12.44 -10.05
N LEU A 30 2.59 -11.14 -9.89
CA LEU A 30 3.54 -10.13 -10.32
C LEU A 30 3.82 -9.15 -9.18
N THR A 31 5.10 -8.88 -8.98
CA THR A 31 5.57 -7.89 -8.02
C THR A 31 6.30 -6.78 -8.77
N ALA A 32 5.94 -5.54 -8.50
CA ALA A 32 6.61 -4.37 -9.07
C ALA A 32 6.91 -3.35 -7.97
N GLU A 33 8.03 -2.63 -8.12
CA GLU A 33 8.36 -1.53 -7.23
C GLU A 33 7.49 -0.30 -7.55
N LEU A 34 6.90 0.31 -6.52
CA LEU A 34 6.24 1.60 -6.64
C LEU A 34 7.31 2.71 -6.61
N PRO A 35 7.52 3.43 -7.72
CA PRO A 35 8.60 4.41 -7.81
C PRO A 35 8.59 5.42 -6.66
N HIS A 36 9.75 5.66 -6.07
CA HIS A 36 9.99 6.66 -5.01
C HIS A 36 9.22 6.47 -3.70
N SER A 37 8.41 5.41 -3.56
CA SER A 37 7.63 5.15 -2.33
C SER A 37 8.32 4.23 -1.34
N GLY A 38 9.25 3.40 -1.80
CA GLY A 38 9.88 2.33 -1.03
C GLY A 38 8.96 1.12 -0.82
N LEU A 39 7.82 1.06 -1.53
CA LEU A 39 6.83 -0.01 -1.43
C LEU A 39 6.88 -0.92 -2.65
N LEU A 40 6.43 -2.17 -2.45
CA LEU A 40 6.18 -3.12 -3.51
C LEU A 40 4.67 -3.20 -3.79
N PHE A 41 4.32 -3.18 -5.06
CA PHE A 41 3.01 -3.50 -5.55
C PHE A 41 2.97 -4.99 -5.89
N PHE A 42 2.02 -5.70 -5.33
CA PHE A 42 1.89 -7.15 -5.51
C PHE A 42 0.47 -7.49 -5.95
N VAL A 43 0.35 -8.23 -7.04
CA VAL A 43 -0.93 -8.77 -7.52
C VAL A 43 -0.77 -10.26 -7.74
N SER A 44 -1.73 -11.03 -7.26
CA SER A 44 -1.79 -12.47 -7.49
C SER A 44 -3.19 -12.91 -7.86
N VAL A 45 -3.26 -13.92 -8.73
CA VAL A 45 -4.48 -14.63 -9.08
C VAL A 45 -4.29 -16.13 -8.87
N TYR A 46 -5.35 -16.79 -8.48
CA TYR A 46 -5.30 -18.21 -8.09
C TYR A 46 -6.35 -19.01 -8.83
N ARG A 47 -6.06 -20.29 -9.02
CA ARG A 47 -6.99 -21.30 -9.52
C ARG A 47 -7.00 -22.50 -8.58
N PRO A 48 -8.17 -23.18 -8.44
CA PRO A 48 -8.26 -24.43 -7.70
C PRO A 48 -7.55 -25.56 -8.44
N GLN A 49 -7.16 -26.60 -7.73
CA GLN A 49 -6.49 -27.78 -8.25
C GLN A 49 -7.28 -28.48 -9.39
N THR A 50 -8.61 -28.34 -9.38
CA THR A 50 -9.51 -28.92 -10.41
C THR A 50 -9.42 -28.23 -11.77
N ARG A 51 -8.69 -27.11 -11.87
CA ARG A 51 -8.44 -26.39 -13.11
C ARG A 51 -7.02 -26.64 -13.61
N THR A 52 -6.82 -26.42 -14.90
CA THR A 52 -5.48 -26.46 -15.53
C THR A 52 -4.61 -25.32 -15.00
N GLU A 53 -3.31 -25.51 -15.02
CA GLU A 53 -2.32 -24.47 -14.78
C GLU A 53 -2.54 -23.27 -15.70
N PHE A 54 -1.97 -22.12 -15.33
CA PHE A 54 -1.98 -20.95 -16.19
C PHE A 54 -1.11 -21.19 -17.42
N THR A 55 -1.62 -20.83 -18.58
CA THR A 55 -0.87 -20.90 -19.85
C THR A 55 0.06 -19.71 -20.01
N ASP A 56 1.06 -19.84 -20.89
CA ASP A 56 1.96 -18.71 -21.23
C ASP A 56 1.19 -17.50 -21.75
N ALA A 57 0.16 -17.71 -22.58
CA ALA A 57 -0.68 -16.62 -23.08
C ALA A 57 -1.42 -15.88 -21.95
N GLU A 58 -1.92 -16.60 -20.96
CA GLU A 58 -2.55 -15.99 -19.78
C GLU A 58 -1.53 -15.24 -18.92
N THR A 59 -0.32 -15.76 -18.80
CA THR A 59 0.77 -15.13 -18.07
C THR A 59 1.18 -13.80 -18.72
N VAL A 60 1.30 -13.75 -20.04
CA VAL A 60 1.56 -12.53 -20.81
C VAL A 60 0.43 -11.52 -20.60
N LEU A 61 -0.82 -11.95 -20.80
CA LEU A 61 -2.00 -11.08 -20.62
C LEU A 61 -2.09 -10.53 -19.19
N PHE A 62 -1.81 -11.36 -18.19
CA PHE A 62 -1.78 -10.91 -16.78
C PHE A 62 -0.68 -9.87 -16.55
N GLY A 63 0.51 -10.09 -17.11
CA GLY A 63 1.62 -9.13 -17.02
C GLY A 63 1.22 -7.77 -17.60
N GLU A 64 0.64 -7.73 -18.80
CA GLU A 64 0.16 -6.49 -19.42
C GLU A 64 -0.94 -5.82 -18.56
N PHE A 65 -1.90 -6.58 -18.08
CA PHE A 65 -2.96 -6.07 -17.20
C PHE A 65 -2.39 -5.42 -15.94
N VAL A 66 -1.45 -6.10 -15.26
CA VAL A 66 -0.85 -5.58 -14.02
C VAL A 66 -0.03 -4.32 -14.28
N LEU A 67 0.70 -4.25 -15.41
CA LEU A 67 1.43 -3.04 -15.81
C LEU A 67 0.48 -1.87 -16.07
N HIS A 68 -0.63 -2.09 -16.77
CA HIS A 68 -1.66 -1.07 -16.97
C HIS A 68 -2.28 -0.61 -15.65
N LEU A 69 -2.58 -1.55 -14.74
CA LEU A 69 -3.10 -1.23 -13.42
C LEU A 69 -2.11 -0.37 -12.62
N LEU A 70 -0.83 -0.73 -12.65
CA LEU A 70 0.25 0.02 -12.00
C LEU A 70 0.40 1.44 -12.57
N GLN A 71 0.37 1.58 -13.90
CA GLN A 71 0.43 2.88 -14.58
C GLN A 71 -0.78 3.74 -14.22
N HIS A 72 -1.99 3.17 -14.26
CA HIS A 72 -3.21 3.88 -13.88
C HIS A 72 -3.17 4.37 -12.43
N TRP A 73 -2.74 3.50 -11.52
CA TRP A 73 -2.54 3.85 -10.11
C TRP A 73 -1.52 4.95 -9.92
N HIS A 74 -0.38 4.84 -10.59
CA HIS A 74 0.68 5.86 -10.56
C HIS A 74 0.18 7.22 -11.07
N HIS A 75 -0.51 7.26 -12.20
CA HIS A 75 -1.11 8.49 -12.73
C HIS A 75 -2.13 9.10 -11.76
N ARG A 76 -2.97 8.28 -11.13
CA ARG A 76 -3.94 8.75 -10.15
C ARG A 76 -3.25 9.38 -8.94
N LEU A 77 -2.20 8.74 -8.42
CA LEU A 77 -1.41 9.28 -7.32
C LEU A 77 -0.71 10.58 -7.72
N GLN A 78 -0.11 10.65 -8.90
CA GLN A 78 0.52 11.87 -9.41
C GLN A 78 -0.47 13.05 -9.50
N ARG A 79 -1.67 12.82 -10.02
CA ARG A 79 -2.72 13.86 -10.06
C ARG A 79 -3.05 14.39 -8.67
N LEU A 80 -3.21 13.50 -7.69
CA LEU A 80 -3.46 13.88 -6.30
C LEU A 80 -2.28 14.61 -5.66
N GLN A 81 -1.05 14.32 -6.09
CA GLN A 81 0.17 14.98 -5.61
C GLN A 81 0.40 16.35 -6.25
N HIS A 82 -0.06 16.59 -7.49
CA HIS A 82 0.02 17.93 -8.12
C HIS A 82 -0.72 18.99 -7.30
N GLU A 83 -1.73 18.60 -6.55
CA GLU A 83 -2.42 19.44 -5.57
C GLU A 83 -1.55 19.71 -4.32
N SER A 84 -0.43 18.96 -4.13
CA SER A 84 0.52 19.12 -3.01
C SER A 84 1.97 18.88 -3.43
N PRO A 85 2.58 19.76 -4.24
CA PRO A 85 3.73 19.46 -5.11
C PRO A 85 5.10 19.28 -4.45
N ARG A 86 5.25 19.28 -3.13
CA ARG A 86 6.59 19.35 -2.50
C ARG A 86 6.92 18.22 -1.54
N ARG A 87 6.29 17.05 -1.64
CA ARG A 87 6.47 15.99 -0.64
C ARG A 87 7.06 14.72 -1.23
N PRO A 88 8.10 14.16 -0.62
CA PRO A 88 8.61 12.86 -1.01
C PRO A 88 7.54 11.79 -0.82
N TRP A 89 7.37 10.92 -1.80
CA TRP A 89 6.39 9.82 -1.78
C TRP A 89 6.53 8.89 -0.57
N ASP A 90 7.74 8.65 -0.12
CA ASP A 90 8.03 7.82 1.05
C ASP A 90 7.48 8.40 2.37
N SER A 91 7.38 9.73 2.45
CA SER A 91 6.95 10.48 3.63
C SER A 91 5.51 10.99 3.56
N PHE A 92 4.73 10.49 2.59
CA PHE A 92 3.39 10.94 2.27
C PHE A 92 2.38 9.80 2.42
N ALA A 93 1.15 10.13 2.83
CA ALA A 93 0.02 9.22 2.82
C ALA A 93 -1.25 9.92 2.36
N LEU A 94 -2.18 9.16 1.80
CA LEU A 94 -3.53 9.59 1.44
C LEU A 94 -4.55 8.74 2.16
N ALA A 95 -5.54 9.37 2.74
CA ALA A 95 -6.62 8.69 3.43
C ALA A 95 -7.98 9.30 3.06
N GLN A 96 -9.02 8.49 3.19
CA GLN A 96 -10.39 8.97 3.18
C GLN A 96 -10.68 9.76 4.48
N PRO A 97 -11.68 10.64 4.49
CA PRO A 97 -12.13 11.30 5.72
C PRO A 97 -12.55 10.32 6.83
N THR A 98 -12.93 9.10 6.47
CA THR A 98 -13.22 7.99 7.38
C THR A 98 -11.99 7.38 8.05
N GLY A 99 -10.78 7.76 7.60
CA GLY A 99 -9.50 7.24 8.08
C GLY A 99 -8.98 6.00 7.34
N GLU A 100 -9.65 5.54 6.30
CA GLU A 100 -9.16 4.45 5.45
C GLU A 100 -7.99 4.93 4.60
N LEU A 101 -6.88 4.18 4.64
CA LEU A 101 -5.69 4.49 3.87
C LEU A 101 -5.85 4.02 2.42
N LEU A 102 -5.60 4.93 1.48
CA LEU A 102 -5.49 4.63 0.05
C LEU A 102 -4.04 4.45 -0.37
N PHE A 103 -3.13 5.14 0.29
CA PHE A 103 -1.69 5.06 0.06
C PHE A 103 -0.93 5.51 1.31
N ALA A 104 0.18 4.84 1.60
CA ALA A 104 1.12 5.29 2.61
C ALA A 104 2.54 4.88 2.19
N GLY A 105 3.42 5.85 2.01
CA GLY A 105 4.83 5.62 1.74
C GLY A 105 5.55 4.94 2.91
N LEU A 106 6.74 4.41 2.64
CA LEU A 106 7.46 3.61 3.63
C LEU A 106 7.80 4.39 4.90
N ARG A 107 8.35 5.61 4.76
CA ARG A 107 8.77 6.41 5.92
C ARG A 107 7.62 6.84 6.81
N ILE A 108 6.49 7.26 6.23
CA ILE A 108 5.33 7.63 7.05
C ILE A 108 4.72 6.39 7.72
N SER A 109 4.72 5.24 7.05
CA SER A 109 4.27 3.96 7.64
C SER A 109 5.15 3.55 8.82
N GLN A 110 6.46 3.67 8.71
CA GLN A 110 7.40 3.42 9.81
C GLN A 110 7.19 4.38 10.98
N ALA A 111 7.00 5.67 10.69
CA ALA A 111 6.74 6.68 11.71
C ALA A 111 5.41 6.44 12.46
N LEU A 112 4.36 6.03 11.75
CA LEU A 112 3.07 5.68 12.36
C LEU A 112 3.18 4.43 13.24
N ARG A 113 3.89 3.39 12.78
CA ARG A 113 4.14 2.17 13.58
C ARG A 113 4.97 2.45 14.82
N ALA A 114 5.99 3.30 14.71
CA ALA A 114 6.80 3.69 15.86
C ALA A 114 6.01 4.50 16.90
N ALA A 115 5.06 5.31 16.46
CA ALA A 115 4.20 6.11 17.35
C ALA A 115 2.98 5.31 17.88
N CYS A 116 2.51 4.33 17.14
CA CYS A 116 1.34 3.50 17.44
C CYS A 116 1.68 2.03 17.15
N PRO A 117 2.31 1.29 18.08
CA PRO A 117 2.77 -0.09 17.85
C PRO A 117 1.68 -1.07 17.41
N ASP A 118 0.44 -0.88 17.88
CA ASP A 118 -0.71 -1.74 17.54
C ASP A 118 -1.33 -1.41 16.16
N TRP A 119 -0.76 -0.47 15.43
CA TRP A 119 -1.29 -0.08 14.13
C TRP A 119 -1.02 -1.13 13.04
N THR A 120 -2.09 -1.62 12.40
CA THR A 120 -2.05 -2.70 11.39
C THR A 120 -1.85 -2.22 9.94
N GLY A 121 -2.02 -0.92 9.67
CA GLY A 121 -1.72 -0.34 8.36
C GLY A 121 -2.91 -0.16 7.40
N THR A 122 -4.11 -0.67 7.71
CA THR A 122 -5.29 -0.57 6.83
C THR A 122 -6.08 0.73 7.03
N ARG A 123 -6.11 1.23 8.26
CA ARG A 123 -6.75 2.50 8.65
C ARG A 123 -5.76 3.33 9.45
N LEU A 124 -5.97 4.64 9.45
CA LEU A 124 -5.19 5.55 10.29
C LEU A 124 -5.40 5.23 11.78
N PRO A 125 -4.37 5.46 12.63
CA PRO A 125 -4.53 5.36 14.08
C PRO A 125 -5.68 6.24 14.58
N PRO A 126 -6.43 5.83 15.62
CA PRO A 126 -7.61 6.57 16.11
C PRO A 126 -7.35 8.05 16.41
N ALA A 127 -6.21 8.37 16.98
CA ALA A 127 -5.81 9.76 17.25
C ALA A 127 -5.68 10.60 15.97
N VAL A 128 -5.23 9.99 14.86
CA VAL A 128 -5.15 10.68 13.56
C VAL A 128 -6.55 10.86 12.99
N VAL A 129 -7.39 9.82 13.03
CA VAL A 129 -8.78 9.86 12.53
C VAL A 129 -9.56 10.99 13.21
N GLN A 130 -9.41 11.15 14.52
CA GLN A 130 -10.05 12.22 15.30
C GLN A 130 -9.59 13.64 14.86
N ALA A 131 -8.39 13.76 14.34
CA ALA A 131 -7.85 15.04 13.87
C ALA A 131 -8.21 15.38 12.41
N LEU A 132 -8.67 14.42 11.59
CA LEU A 132 -8.98 14.62 10.17
C LEU A 132 -10.00 15.75 9.92
N PRO A 133 -11.10 15.89 10.69
CA PRO A 133 -12.06 16.96 10.47
C PRO A 133 -11.51 18.37 10.68
N GLY A 134 -10.40 18.49 11.44
CA GLY A 134 -9.73 19.74 11.70
C GLY A 134 -8.64 20.11 10.68
N ALA A 135 -8.50 19.36 9.59
CA ALA A 135 -7.53 19.70 8.54
C ALA A 135 -7.87 21.03 7.84
N PRO A 136 -6.88 21.89 7.55
CA PRO A 136 -5.43 21.69 7.72
C PRO A 136 -4.95 21.86 9.17
N CYS A 137 -4.21 20.88 9.68
CA CYS A 137 -3.68 20.93 11.05
C CYS A 137 -2.35 20.19 11.20
N HIS A 138 -1.70 20.40 12.35
CA HIS A 138 -0.54 19.65 12.76
C HIS A 138 -0.91 18.74 13.95
N LEU A 139 -0.49 17.49 13.87
CA LEU A 139 -0.72 16.49 14.91
C LEU A 139 0.63 15.95 15.42
N VAL A 140 0.75 15.81 16.72
CA VAL A 140 1.90 15.16 17.36
C VAL A 140 1.45 13.80 17.89
N LEU A 141 2.09 12.73 17.40
CA LEU A 141 1.87 11.37 17.87
C LEU A 141 3.09 10.90 18.65
N GLY A 142 2.89 10.54 19.92
CA GLY A 142 3.98 10.15 20.79
C GLY A 142 5.04 11.24 20.92
N LYS A 143 6.31 10.80 21.11
CA LYS A 143 7.42 11.76 21.35
C LYS A 143 8.09 12.31 20.07
N ALA A 144 7.94 11.62 18.93
CA ALA A 144 8.78 11.86 17.76
C ALA A 144 8.04 12.06 16.43
N CYS A 145 6.80 11.60 16.31
CA CYS A 145 6.06 11.68 15.06
C CYS A 145 5.23 12.95 15.01
N ARG A 146 5.60 13.87 14.11
CA ARG A 146 4.81 15.07 13.81
C ARG A 146 4.24 14.93 12.41
N LEU A 147 2.93 15.01 12.30
CA LEU A 147 2.20 14.93 11.04
C LEU A 147 1.61 16.31 10.69
N ARG A 148 1.61 16.61 9.43
CA ARG A 148 0.82 17.67 8.83
C ARG A 148 -0.31 17.01 8.05
N LEU A 149 -1.53 17.39 8.36
CA LEU A 149 -2.76 16.96 7.71
C LEU A 149 -3.27 18.10 6.83
N GLU A 150 -3.60 17.82 5.58
CA GLU A 150 -4.12 18.82 4.64
C GLU A 150 -5.22 18.23 3.78
N PRO A 151 -6.28 19.00 3.47
CA PRO A 151 -7.26 18.60 2.48
C PRO A 151 -6.61 18.36 1.11
N CYS A 152 -7.01 17.31 0.41
CA CYS A 152 -6.54 16.95 -0.92
C CYS A 152 -7.74 16.48 -1.76
N GLY A 153 -8.50 17.42 -2.32
CA GLY A 153 -9.79 17.12 -2.93
C GLY A 153 -10.74 16.45 -1.95
N PRO A 154 -11.31 15.27 -2.29
CA PRO A 154 -12.18 14.50 -1.38
C PRO A 154 -11.41 13.70 -0.32
N LEU A 155 -10.08 13.79 -0.32
CA LEU A 155 -9.19 13.03 0.55
C LEU A 155 -8.47 13.96 1.53
N VAL A 156 -7.76 13.36 2.48
CA VAL A 156 -6.81 14.05 3.36
C VAL A 156 -5.42 13.52 3.10
N ALA A 157 -4.51 14.43 2.85
CA ALA A 157 -3.09 14.16 2.70
C ALA A 157 -2.39 14.30 4.05
N LEU A 158 -1.54 13.31 4.36
CA LEU A 158 -0.70 13.32 5.55
C LEU A 158 0.76 13.40 5.13
N SER A 159 1.56 14.15 5.83
CA SER A 159 3.01 14.16 5.64
C SER A 159 3.74 14.30 6.97
N ILE A 160 4.96 13.77 7.02
CA ILE A 160 5.84 13.97 8.16
C ILE A 160 6.29 15.44 8.15
N ALA A 161 5.98 16.17 9.23
CA ALA A 161 6.46 17.54 9.38
C ALA A 161 7.96 17.53 9.68
N SER A 162 8.76 18.17 8.83
CA SER A 162 10.18 18.40 9.08
C SER A 162 10.34 19.26 10.33
N ARG A 163 11.34 18.96 11.16
CA ARG A 163 11.81 19.95 12.15
C ARG A 163 12.29 21.17 11.38
N GLN A 164 11.59 22.28 11.47
CA GLN A 164 12.20 23.55 11.08
C GLN A 164 13.35 23.79 12.06
N HIS A 165 14.59 23.63 11.56
CA HIS A 165 15.72 24.25 12.23
C HIS A 165 15.49 25.75 12.18
N LYS A 166 15.16 26.33 13.35
CA LYS A 166 15.34 27.76 13.56
C LYS A 166 16.82 28.08 13.66
#